data_9257e7de6f64269070d1ac0d5827309a
#
_entry.id   9257e7de6f64269070d1ac0d5827309a
#
_cell.length_a   1.000
_cell.length_b   1.000
_cell.length_c   1.000
_cell.angle_alpha   90.00
_cell.angle_beta   90.00
_cell.angle_gamma   90.00
#
_symmetry.space_group_name_H-M   'P 1'
#
loop_
_entity.id
_entity.type
_entity.pdbx_description
1 polymer ?
#
loop_
_entity_poly.entity_id
_entity_poly.type
_entity_poly.pdbx_seq_one_letter_code
_entity_poly.pdbx_strand_id
1 'polypeptide(L)'
;MNTDAASAFLKIYADLSQYNNLIGREVNLRWSDDSGLRNNPGSLTYLKRLFHAGGDNIADQISERNLALLIASHELISVSDLLYESYGSRLKLVEVVRHPVHLFNNVRDYTAKFERTREFTLSFEVSGVKVPWFAADWADEFVSSSITDRALLSIARMQSEMISSIDSINAAQKPLLVLSFENTVLRPEDSIEKLENFLNRPRTRRTNRVLRQQNLPRKQISAGKATSSFSFTSNSASSEHETYKKVFKEIEDGGSLSAVNEFRSAVNAYNLRWPSQLNEFEKY
;
A
#
# COMPACT_ATOMS: atom_id res chain seq x y z
N MET A 1 15.94 16.95 -8.98
CA MET A 1 14.95 18.05 -8.93
C MET A 1 15.21 18.83 -7.66
N ASN A 2 15.18 20.17 -7.69
CA ASN A 2 15.30 20.98 -6.48
C ASN A 2 14.13 20.67 -5.53
N THR A 3 14.38 20.53 -4.23
CA THR A 3 13.40 20.19 -3.20
C THR A 3 12.24 21.20 -3.17
N ASP A 4 12.53 22.48 -3.35
CA ASP A 4 11.48 23.52 -3.42
C ASP A 4 10.54 23.32 -4.59
N ALA A 5 11.06 22.96 -5.77
CA ALA A 5 10.25 22.68 -6.95
C ALA A 5 9.40 21.42 -6.76
N ALA A 6 9.95 20.38 -6.11
CA ALA A 6 9.21 19.16 -5.78
C ALA A 6 8.09 19.45 -4.78
N SER A 7 8.38 20.22 -3.74
CA SER A 7 7.40 20.64 -2.74
C SER A 7 6.28 21.49 -3.35
N ALA A 8 6.61 22.44 -4.23
CA ALA A 8 5.64 23.23 -4.94
C ALA A 8 4.73 22.38 -5.82
N PHE A 9 5.31 21.41 -6.56
CA PHE A 9 4.56 20.48 -7.38
C PHE A 9 3.58 19.63 -6.55
N LEU A 10 4.02 19.10 -5.41
CA LEU A 10 3.17 18.30 -4.52
C LEU A 10 2.00 19.12 -3.97
N LYS A 11 2.22 20.38 -3.60
CA LYS A 11 1.16 21.30 -3.13
C LYS A 11 0.14 21.55 -4.23
N ILE A 12 0.60 21.89 -5.44
CA ILE A 12 -0.29 22.10 -6.61
C ILE A 12 -1.07 20.84 -6.93
N TYR A 13 -0.42 19.67 -6.90
CA TYR A 13 -1.08 18.39 -7.14
C TYR A 13 -2.18 18.11 -6.12
N ALA A 14 -1.93 18.35 -4.82
CA ALA A 14 -2.92 18.14 -3.78
C ALA A 14 -4.11 19.09 -3.94
N ASP A 15 -3.87 20.38 -4.18
CA ASP A 15 -4.92 21.39 -4.35
C ASP A 15 -5.78 21.07 -5.59
N LEU A 16 -5.14 20.74 -6.72
CA LEU A 16 -5.83 20.36 -7.95
C LEU A 16 -6.64 19.06 -7.77
N SER A 17 -6.07 18.06 -7.11
CA SER A 17 -6.76 16.81 -6.83
C SER A 17 -7.98 17.02 -5.93
N GLN A 18 -7.87 17.87 -4.91
CA GLN A 18 -8.98 18.19 -4.02
C GLN A 18 -10.09 18.95 -4.76
N TYR A 19 -9.72 19.95 -5.56
CA TYR A 19 -10.64 20.68 -6.43
C TYR A 19 -11.38 19.75 -7.40
N ASN A 20 -10.63 18.93 -8.16
CA ASN A 20 -11.20 18.00 -9.14
C ASN A 20 -12.15 16.98 -8.49
N ASN A 21 -11.80 16.49 -7.30
CA ASN A 21 -12.68 15.58 -6.54
C ASN A 21 -14.03 16.23 -6.20
N LEU A 22 -14.05 17.50 -5.83
CA LEU A 22 -15.27 18.19 -5.42
C LEU A 22 -16.19 18.54 -6.58
N ILE A 23 -15.65 18.80 -7.76
CA ILE A 23 -16.43 19.06 -8.97
C ILE A 23 -16.71 17.82 -9.82
N GLY A 24 -16.39 16.63 -9.29
CA GLY A 24 -16.72 15.36 -9.92
C GLY A 24 -15.83 14.94 -11.09
N ARG A 25 -14.71 15.61 -11.36
CA ARG A 25 -13.78 15.21 -12.45
C ARG A 25 -13.09 13.87 -12.18
N GLU A 26 -12.97 13.47 -10.91
CA GLU A 26 -12.35 12.22 -10.49
C GLU A 26 -13.38 11.10 -10.27
N VAL A 27 -14.61 11.24 -10.75
CA VAL A 27 -15.63 10.20 -10.62
C VAL A 27 -15.34 9.07 -11.59
N ASN A 28 -14.99 7.91 -11.05
CA ASN A 28 -14.74 6.71 -11.83
C ASN A 28 -16.05 5.94 -12.08
N LEU A 29 -16.54 5.98 -13.31
CA LEU A 29 -17.76 5.29 -13.74
C LEU A 29 -17.50 3.87 -14.26
N ARG A 30 -16.27 3.39 -14.25
CA ARG A 30 -15.93 2.03 -14.72
C ARG A 30 -16.52 0.99 -13.79
N TRP A 31 -17.34 0.12 -14.36
CA TRP A 31 -18.11 -0.87 -13.58
C TRP A 31 -17.24 -1.97 -12.98
N SER A 32 -16.16 -2.34 -13.67
CA SER A 32 -15.21 -3.39 -13.26
C SER A 32 -14.09 -2.90 -12.35
N ASP A 33 -14.01 -1.60 -12.08
CA ASP A 33 -12.93 -1.00 -11.30
C ASP A 33 -13.34 -0.95 -9.82
N ASP A 34 -12.46 -1.42 -8.93
CA ASP A 34 -12.70 -1.40 -7.48
C ASP A 34 -12.84 0.01 -6.92
N SER A 35 -12.17 0.99 -7.53
CA SER A 35 -12.32 2.42 -7.23
C SER A 35 -13.58 3.05 -7.84
N GLY A 36 -14.35 2.28 -8.60
CA GLY A 36 -15.54 2.73 -9.30
C GLY A 36 -16.66 3.20 -8.36
N LEU A 37 -17.54 4.04 -8.91
CA LEU A 37 -18.70 4.60 -8.21
C LEU A 37 -19.54 3.54 -7.49
N ARG A 38 -19.68 2.35 -8.06
CA ARG A 38 -20.43 1.22 -7.51
C ARG A 38 -19.91 0.80 -6.12
N ASN A 39 -18.58 0.79 -5.95
CA ASN A 39 -17.92 0.33 -4.74
C ASN A 39 -17.75 1.46 -3.72
N ASN A 40 -17.98 2.70 -4.12
CA ASN A 40 -17.86 3.85 -3.23
C ASN A 40 -19.00 3.87 -2.20
N PRO A 41 -18.70 3.88 -0.90
CA PRO A 41 -19.74 3.92 0.14
C PRO A 41 -20.58 5.20 0.12
N GLY A 42 -20.09 6.24 -0.56
CA GLY A 42 -20.78 7.52 -0.77
C GLY A 42 -21.23 7.76 -2.20
N SER A 43 -21.53 6.72 -2.98
CA SER A 43 -21.81 6.78 -4.43
C SER A 43 -22.75 7.92 -4.86
N LEU A 44 -23.86 8.13 -4.16
CA LEU A 44 -24.77 9.23 -4.47
C LEU A 44 -24.17 10.62 -4.24
N THR A 45 -23.34 10.78 -3.21
CA THR A 45 -22.61 12.04 -2.96
C THR A 45 -21.60 12.30 -4.06
N TYR A 46 -20.89 11.24 -4.50
CA TYR A 46 -19.96 11.34 -5.62
C TYR A 46 -20.68 11.67 -6.93
N LEU A 47 -21.79 11.02 -7.21
CA LEU A 47 -22.58 11.29 -8.42
C LEU A 47 -23.08 12.75 -8.45
N LYS A 48 -23.54 13.27 -7.32
CA LYS A 48 -23.98 14.68 -7.22
C LYS A 48 -22.87 15.68 -7.55
N ARG A 49 -21.61 15.34 -7.33
CA ARG A 49 -20.47 16.19 -7.66
C ARG A 49 -20.32 16.46 -9.16
N LEU A 50 -20.83 15.56 -10.02
CA LEU A 50 -20.85 15.76 -11.48
C LEU A 50 -21.67 16.99 -11.91
N PHE A 51 -22.62 17.40 -11.08
CA PHE A 51 -23.51 18.55 -11.34
C PHE A 51 -23.05 19.81 -10.59
N HIS A 52 -21.89 19.77 -9.96
CA HIS A 52 -21.38 20.89 -9.20
C HIS A 52 -20.68 21.88 -10.14
N ALA A 53 -21.10 23.13 -10.11
CA ALA A 53 -20.37 24.19 -10.79
C ALA A 53 -19.02 24.41 -10.08
N GLY A 54 -17.93 24.46 -10.84
CA GLY A 54 -16.64 24.87 -10.32
C GLY A 54 -16.63 26.37 -9.97
N GLY A 55 -15.50 26.86 -9.50
CA GLY A 55 -15.29 28.27 -9.21
C GLY A 55 -14.67 28.50 -7.83
N ASP A 56 -14.60 29.77 -7.44
CA ASP A 56 -13.89 30.20 -6.24
C ASP A 56 -14.51 29.68 -4.93
N ASN A 57 -15.81 29.39 -4.93
CA ASN A 57 -16.52 28.83 -3.78
C ASN A 57 -16.05 27.42 -3.37
N ILE A 58 -15.26 26.74 -4.20
CA ILE A 58 -14.71 25.41 -3.87
C ILE A 58 -13.70 25.52 -2.73
N ALA A 59 -12.84 26.53 -2.74
CA ALA A 59 -11.86 26.77 -1.68
C ALA A 59 -12.57 27.02 -0.33
N ASP A 60 -13.65 27.81 -0.34
CA ASP A 60 -14.46 28.07 0.86
C ASP A 60 -15.10 26.79 1.38
N GLN A 61 -15.67 25.94 0.52
CA GLN A 61 -16.25 24.67 0.90
C GLN A 61 -15.23 23.69 1.50
N ILE A 62 -14.00 23.68 0.98
CA ILE A 62 -12.90 22.85 1.54
C ILE A 62 -12.61 23.27 2.97
N SER A 63 -12.47 24.58 3.17
CA SER A 63 -12.15 25.18 4.46
C SER A 63 -13.27 24.97 5.48
N GLU A 64 -14.49 25.36 5.13
CA GLU A 64 -15.67 25.29 6.02
C GLU A 64 -15.99 23.87 6.47
N ARG A 65 -15.87 22.89 5.56
CA ARG A 65 -16.16 21.47 5.86
C ARG A 65 -14.97 20.73 6.43
N ASN A 66 -13.81 21.37 6.56
CA ASN A 66 -12.57 20.75 7.00
C ASN A 66 -12.30 19.42 6.26
N LEU A 67 -12.37 19.46 4.94
CA LEU A 67 -12.22 18.28 4.10
C LEU A 67 -10.77 17.81 4.08
N ALA A 68 -10.56 16.51 4.25
CA ALA A 68 -9.25 15.89 4.08
C ALA A 68 -9.16 15.25 2.69
N LEU A 69 -8.04 15.45 2.02
CA LEU A 69 -7.66 14.70 0.83
C LEU A 69 -6.97 13.41 1.28
N LEU A 70 -7.46 12.27 0.79
CA LEU A 70 -6.77 11.00 0.92
C LEU A 70 -6.00 10.71 -0.37
N ILE A 71 -4.70 10.58 -0.25
CA ILE A 71 -3.82 10.11 -1.33
C ILE A 71 -3.37 8.70 -0.93
N ALA A 72 -3.66 7.71 -1.77
CA ALA A 72 -3.20 6.35 -1.60
C ALA A 72 -2.17 6.02 -2.67
N SER A 73 -1.04 5.52 -2.25
CA SER A 73 0.03 5.08 -3.15
C SER A 73 0.81 3.94 -2.50
N HIS A 74 1.62 3.27 -3.30
CA HIS A 74 2.56 2.27 -2.84
C HIS A 74 3.90 2.93 -2.51
N GLU A 75 4.57 2.49 -1.46
CA GLU A 75 5.98 2.78 -1.17
C GLU A 75 6.33 4.26 -0.93
N LEU A 76 5.36 5.09 -0.55
CA LEU A 76 5.61 6.50 -0.28
C LEU A 76 6.44 6.76 0.98
N ILE A 77 6.54 5.79 1.87
CA ILE A 77 7.21 6.00 3.16
C ILE A 77 8.70 6.29 3.01
N SER A 78 9.36 5.70 2.01
CA SER A 78 10.78 5.96 1.71
C SER A 78 11.08 7.39 1.25
N VAL A 79 10.08 8.08 0.71
CA VAL A 79 10.17 9.49 0.27
C VAL A 79 9.36 10.44 1.16
N SER A 80 8.99 10.00 2.36
CA SER A 80 8.10 10.73 3.27
C SER A 80 8.67 12.06 3.75
N ASP A 81 9.98 12.24 3.80
CA ASP A 81 10.59 13.51 4.20
C ASP A 81 10.14 14.66 3.31
N LEU A 82 10.08 14.45 1.99
CA LEU A 82 9.55 15.42 1.06
C LEU A 82 8.07 15.73 1.29
N LEU A 83 7.29 14.73 1.68
CA LEU A 83 5.86 14.90 2.01
C LEU A 83 5.69 15.74 3.28
N TYR A 84 6.47 15.44 4.34
CA TYR A 84 6.45 16.22 5.59
C TYR A 84 6.93 17.65 5.37
N GLU A 85 7.95 17.85 4.56
CA GLU A 85 8.43 19.20 4.19
C GLU A 85 7.35 19.98 3.41
N SER A 86 6.67 19.30 2.48
CA SER A 86 5.66 19.94 1.63
C SER A 86 4.38 20.30 2.37
N TYR A 87 3.89 19.41 3.24
CA TYR A 87 2.58 19.55 3.88
C TYR A 87 2.63 19.92 5.36
N GLY A 88 3.80 19.79 6.00
CA GLY A 88 4.01 20.13 7.41
C GLY A 88 3.04 19.42 8.34
N SER A 89 2.49 20.14 9.31
CA SER A 89 1.55 19.62 10.32
C SER A 89 0.19 19.14 9.74
N ARG A 90 -0.10 19.45 8.48
CA ARG A 90 -1.32 18.98 7.80
C ARG A 90 -1.22 17.53 7.36
N LEU A 91 0.00 16.99 7.21
CA LEU A 91 0.21 15.60 6.82
C LEU A 91 -0.06 14.66 8.00
N LYS A 92 -0.86 13.63 7.73
CA LYS A 92 -1.00 12.46 8.58
C LYS A 92 -0.73 11.24 7.72
N LEU A 93 0.42 10.59 7.96
CA LEU A 93 0.83 9.43 7.19
C LEU A 93 0.30 8.16 7.87
N VAL A 94 -0.35 7.31 7.08
CA VAL A 94 -0.79 5.98 7.52
C VAL A 94 -0.07 4.95 6.65
N GLU A 95 0.78 4.16 7.27
CA GLU A 95 1.49 3.06 6.60
C GLU A 95 0.81 1.74 6.92
N VAL A 96 0.52 0.95 5.89
CA VAL A 96 -0.05 -0.39 6.04
C VAL A 96 1.01 -1.41 5.69
N VAL A 97 1.61 -1.99 6.73
CA VAL A 97 2.65 -3.01 6.58
C VAL A 97 2.04 -4.38 6.37
N ARG A 98 2.69 -5.22 5.57
CA ARG A 98 2.23 -6.57 5.27
C ARG A 98 3.37 -7.57 5.41
N HIS A 99 3.05 -8.76 5.93
CA HIS A 99 4.03 -9.83 6.12
C HIS A 99 4.69 -10.23 4.80
N PRO A 100 6.04 -10.28 4.73
CA PRO A 100 6.79 -10.51 3.49
C PRO A 100 6.36 -11.74 2.70
N VAL A 101 6.07 -12.85 3.38
CA VAL A 101 5.63 -14.11 2.72
C VAL A 101 4.34 -13.90 1.94
N HIS A 102 3.41 -13.08 2.41
CA HIS A 102 2.17 -12.79 1.69
C HIS A 102 2.35 -11.84 0.49
N LEU A 103 3.51 -11.21 0.37
CA LEU A 103 3.85 -10.37 -0.79
C LEU A 103 4.49 -11.17 -1.92
N PHE A 104 5.13 -12.31 -1.61
CA PHE A 104 6.00 -13.03 -2.53
C PHE A 104 5.35 -13.32 -3.90
N ASN A 105 4.21 -13.99 -3.93
CA ASN A 105 3.56 -14.34 -5.19
C ASN A 105 3.20 -13.13 -6.03
N ASN A 106 2.72 -12.06 -5.39
CA ASN A 106 2.35 -10.82 -6.09
C ASN A 106 3.57 -10.13 -6.69
N VAL A 107 4.66 -10.03 -5.92
CA VAL A 107 5.89 -9.36 -6.37
C VAL A 107 6.59 -10.21 -7.44
N ARG A 108 6.60 -11.55 -7.30
CA ARG A 108 7.12 -12.43 -8.34
C ARG A 108 6.35 -12.29 -9.66
N ASP A 109 5.02 -12.32 -9.59
CA ASP A 109 4.17 -12.17 -10.78
C ASP A 109 4.30 -10.77 -11.41
N TYR A 110 4.44 -9.73 -10.58
CA TYR A 110 4.74 -8.38 -11.02
C TYR A 110 6.08 -8.32 -11.74
N THR A 111 7.14 -8.84 -11.12
CA THR A 111 8.49 -8.86 -11.68
C THR A 111 8.54 -9.64 -13.01
N ALA A 112 7.84 -10.77 -13.09
CA ALA A 112 7.77 -11.57 -14.31
C ALA A 112 7.07 -10.84 -15.49
N LYS A 113 6.16 -9.92 -15.20
CA LYS A 113 5.39 -9.17 -16.20
C LYS A 113 5.98 -7.78 -16.48
N PHE A 114 6.84 -7.28 -15.60
CA PHE A 114 7.31 -5.89 -15.60
C PHE A 114 7.92 -5.45 -16.94
N GLU A 115 8.66 -6.31 -17.59
CA GLU A 115 9.25 -6.01 -18.90
C GLU A 115 8.24 -5.94 -20.05
N ARG A 116 7.08 -6.61 -19.90
CA ARG A 116 6.09 -6.82 -20.97
C ARG A 116 4.88 -5.90 -20.87
N THR A 117 4.65 -5.33 -19.70
CA THR A 117 3.47 -4.50 -19.45
C THR A 117 3.85 -3.03 -19.44
N ARG A 118 2.87 -2.18 -19.82
CA ARG A 118 2.98 -0.75 -19.61
C ARG A 118 2.61 -0.45 -18.17
N GLU A 119 3.63 -0.34 -17.32
CA GLU A 119 3.46 -0.06 -15.90
C GLU A 119 3.56 1.44 -15.61
N PHE A 120 2.88 1.87 -14.56
CA PHE A 120 3.02 3.23 -14.02
C PHE A 120 4.23 3.38 -13.10
N THR A 121 4.95 2.30 -12.81
CA THR A 121 6.17 2.32 -12.01
C THR A 121 7.26 3.04 -12.78
N LEU A 122 7.90 4.01 -12.13
CA LEU A 122 9.09 4.65 -12.66
C LEU A 122 10.19 3.60 -12.85
N SER A 123 10.78 3.59 -14.03
CA SER A 123 11.80 2.62 -14.41
C SER A 123 12.85 3.25 -15.32
N PHE A 124 14.00 2.62 -15.37
CA PHE A 124 15.10 2.92 -16.27
C PHE A 124 15.61 1.62 -16.89
N GLU A 125 16.51 1.71 -17.85
CA GLU A 125 17.00 0.55 -18.57
C GLU A 125 18.47 0.32 -18.24
N VAL A 126 18.82 -0.93 -17.90
CA VAL A 126 20.19 -1.40 -17.69
C VAL A 126 20.41 -2.64 -18.53
N SER A 127 21.37 -2.62 -19.45
CA SER A 127 21.70 -3.75 -20.34
C SER A 127 20.48 -4.32 -21.10
N GLY A 128 19.53 -3.47 -21.49
CA GLY A 128 18.32 -3.88 -22.23
C GLY A 128 17.22 -4.45 -21.33
N VAL A 129 17.39 -4.42 -20.00
CA VAL A 129 16.39 -4.88 -19.02
C VAL A 129 15.81 -3.68 -18.29
N LYS A 130 14.48 -3.63 -18.17
CA LYS A 130 13.79 -2.65 -17.35
C LYS A 130 14.05 -2.91 -15.87
N VAL A 131 14.52 -1.89 -15.16
CA VAL A 131 14.76 -1.90 -13.73
C VAL A 131 13.80 -0.92 -13.07
N PRO A 132 13.01 -1.34 -12.05
CA PRO A 132 12.15 -0.44 -11.30
C PRO A 132 12.96 0.50 -10.42
N TRP A 133 12.43 1.70 -10.13
CA TRP A 133 13.11 2.74 -9.38
C TRP A 133 13.65 2.27 -8.02
N PHE A 134 12.90 1.40 -7.33
CA PHE A 134 13.29 0.86 -6.02
C PHE A 134 14.48 -0.12 -6.08
N ALA A 135 14.87 -0.54 -7.27
CA ALA A 135 16.03 -1.38 -7.49
C ALA A 135 17.24 -0.60 -8.04
N ALA A 136 17.20 0.74 -8.02
CA ALA A 136 18.24 1.58 -8.60
C ALA A 136 19.62 1.32 -8.01
N ASP A 137 19.72 1.17 -6.69
CA ASP A 137 21.00 0.99 -5.99
C ASP A 137 21.62 -0.41 -6.17
N TRP A 138 20.85 -1.35 -6.74
CA TRP A 138 21.29 -2.73 -6.99
C TRP A 138 20.87 -3.24 -8.37
N ALA A 139 20.85 -2.33 -9.33
CA ALA A 139 20.35 -2.57 -10.68
C ALA A 139 21.09 -3.71 -11.42
N ASP A 140 22.42 -3.81 -11.29
CA ASP A 140 23.21 -4.87 -11.92
C ASP A 140 22.86 -6.24 -11.34
N GLU A 141 22.67 -6.33 -10.02
CA GLU A 141 22.22 -7.55 -9.36
C GLU A 141 20.78 -7.89 -9.79
N PHE A 142 19.89 -6.90 -9.88
CA PHE A 142 18.53 -7.10 -10.37
C PHE A 142 18.55 -7.71 -11.77
N VAL A 143 19.34 -7.16 -12.69
CA VAL A 143 19.43 -7.64 -14.09
C VAL A 143 19.93 -9.07 -14.16
N SER A 144 20.95 -9.42 -13.37
CA SER A 144 21.57 -10.75 -13.37
C SER A 144 20.80 -11.81 -12.58
N SER A 145 19.84 -11.42 -11.75
CA SER A 145 19.08 -12.31 -10.88
C SER A 145 17.95 -13.03 -11.60
N SER A 146 17.56 -14.21 -11.09
CA SER A 146 16.35 -14.92 -11.48
C SER A 146 15.09 -14.11 -11.10
N ILE A 147 13.93 -14.42 -11.71
CA ILE A 147 12.65 -13.77 -11.36
C ILE A 147 12.32 -13.96 -9.87
N THR A 148 12.61 -15.15 -9.33
CA THR A 148 12.40 -15.45 -7.91
C THR A 148 13.31 -14.59 -7.03
N ASP A 149 14.60 -14.53 -7.36
CA ASP A 149 15.56 -13.72 -6.58
C ASP A 149 15.23 -12.23 -6.66
N ARG A 150 14.88 -11.72 -7.83
CA ARG A 150 14.40 -10.33 -7.98
C ARG A 150 13.22 -10.05 -7.04
N ALA A 151 12.28 -10.96 -6.93
CA ALA A 151 11.14 -10.80 -6.03
C ALA A 151 11.55 -10.83 -4.55
N LEU A 152 12.38 -11.79 -4.15
CA LEU A 152 12.86 -11.93 -2.78
C LEU A 152 13.68 -10.72 -2.33
N LEU A 153 14.65 -10.30 -3.14
CA LEU A 153 15.50 -9.14 -2.86
C LEU A 153 14.69 -7.84 -2.85
N SER A 154 13.74 -7.67 -3.78
CA SER A 154 12.85 -6.50 -3.78
C SER A 154 12.07 -6.40 -2.47
N ILE A 155 11.43 -7.50 -2.04
CA ILE A 155 10.66 -7.52 -0.79
C ILE A 155 11.56 -7.23 0.40
N ALA A 156 12.72 -7.90 0.48
CA ALA A 156 13.62 -7.76 1.62
C ALA A 156 14.16 -6.34 1.76
N ARG A 157 14.62 -5.75 0.66
CA ARG A 157 15.23 -4.41 0.66
C ARG A 157 14.20 -3.31 0.90
N MET A 158 13.05 -3.39 0.23
CA MET A 158 11.94 -2.45 0.47
C MET A 158 11.42 -2.54 1.90
N GLN A 159 11.33 -3.75 2.47
CA GLN A 159 10.96 -3.94 3.87
C GLN A 159 11.97 -3.30 4.83
N SER A 160 13.27 -3.47 4.57
CA SER A 160 14.33 -2.86 5.36
C SER A 160 14.29 -1.34 5.31
N GLU A 161 14.10 -0.78 4.11
CA GLU A 161 13.97 0.66 3.91
C GLU A 161 12.72 1.23 4.59
N MET A 162 11.57 0.54 4.47
CA MET A 162 10.33 0.89 5.16
C MET A 162 10.53 0.93 6.68
N ILE A 163 11.16 -0.09 7.26
CA ILE A 163 11.46 -0.16 8.70
C ILE A 163 12.35 1.01 9.12
N SER A 164 13.41 1.28 8.38
CA SER A 164 14.33 2.41 8.63
C SER A 164 13.61 3.76 8.57
N SER A 165 12.73 3.92 7.59
CA SER A 165 11.91 5.14 7.44
C SER A 165 10.94 5.32 8.60
N ILE A 166 10.26 4.25 9.04
CA ILE A 166 9.39 4.28 10.23
C ILE A 166 10.17 4.74 11.47
N ASP A 167 11.36 4.19 11.69
CA ASP A 167 12.20 4.54 12.83
C ASP A 167 12.64 6.02 12.77
N SER A 168 13.05 6.49 11.61
CA SER A 168 13.41 7.89 11.40
C SER A 168 12.25 8.86 11.64
N ILE A 169 11.06 8.54 11.12
CA ILE A 169 9.85 9.34 11.30
C ILE A 169 9.46 9.40 12.78
N ASN A 170 9.51 8.26 13.48
CA ASN A 170 9.21 8.18 14.91
C ASN A 170 10.23 8.95 15.76
N ALA A 171 11.53 8.82 15.44
CA ALA A 171 12.58 9.57 16.10
C ALA A 171 12.40 11.09 15.94
N ALA A 172 11.94 11.52 14.77
CA ALA A 172 11.60 12.92 14.49
C ALA A 172 10.23 13.35 15.03
N GLN A 173 9.49 12.47 15.70
CA GLN A 173 8.15 12.71 16.27
C GLN A 173 7.14 13.24 15.24
N LYS A 174 7.28 12.84 13.96
CA LYS A 174 6.37 13.20 12.89
C LYS A 174 5.07 12.36 12.97
N PRO A 175 3.90 12.88 12.55
CA PRO A 175 2.64 12.15 12.61
C PRO A 175 2.62 10.91 11.70
N LEU A 176 2.79 9.72 12.27
CA LEU A 176 2.76 8.43 11.61
C LEU A 176 1.87 7.46 12.37
N LEU A 177 1.02 6.73 11.66
CA LEU A 177 0.30 5.56 12.16
C LEU A 177 0.69 4.34 11.32
N VAL A 178 1.23 3.31 11.97
CA VAL A 178 1.53 2.03 11.31
C VAL A 178 0.47 1.00 11.67
N LEU A 179 -0.10 0.35 10.66
CA LEU A 179 -1.10 -0.70 10.81
C LEU A 179 -0.62 -1.99 10.12
N SER A 180 -0.65 -3.11 10.83
CA SER A 180 -0.43 -4.42 10.18
C SER A 180 -1.68 -4.79 9.39
N PHE A 181 -1.50 -5.18 8.13
CA PHE A 181 -2.57 -5.69 7.27
C PHE A 181 -3.25 -6.90 7.91
N GLU A 182 -2.46 -7.84 8.44
CA GLU A 182 -2.94 -9.06 9.07
C GLU A 182 -3.88 -8.76 10.25
N ASN A 183 -3.43 -7.88 11.14
CA ASN A 183 -4.25 -7.47 12.28
C ASN A 183 -5.50 -6.69 11.83
N THR A 184 -5.36 -5.85 10.81
CA THR A 184 -6.49 -5.06 10.29
C THR A 184 -7.58 -5.94 9.67
N VAL A 185 -7.22 -7.03 8.97
CA VAL A 185 -8.22 -7.90 8.36
C VAL A 185 -8.82 -8.92 9.33
N LEU A 186 -8.07 -9.32 10.36
CA LEU A 186 -8.55 -10.28 11.38
C LEU A 186 -9.30 -9.58 12.52
N ARG A 187 -8.84 -8.39 12.94
CA ARG A 187 -9.37 -7.60 14.05
C ARG A 187 -9.52 -6.14 13.65
N PRO A 188 -10.43 -5.82 12.71
CA PRO A 188 -10.56 -4.47 12.16
C PRO A 188 -10.90 -3.40 13.19
N GLU A 189 -11.58 -3.75 14.29
CA GLU A 189 -11.98 -2.81 15.32
C GLU A 189 -10.78 -2.10 15.96
N ASP A 190 -9.71 -2.84 16.29
CA ASP A 190 -8.48 -2.29 16.86
C ASP A 190 -7.80 -1.27 15.92
N SER A 191 -7.81 -1.58 14.62
CA SER A 191 -7.23 -0.70 13.61
C SER A 191 -8.09 0.55 13.37
N ILE A 192 -9.40 0.40 13.41
CA ILE A 192 -10.33 1.51 13.25
C ILE A 192 -10.22 2.47 14.44
N GLU A 193 -10.16 1.97 15.66
CA GLU A 193 -9.99 2.80 16.85
C GLU A 193 -8.69 3.61 16.78
N LYS A 194 -7.58 2.98 16.37
CA LYS A 194 -6.31 3.68 16.15
C LYS A 194 -6.44 4.77 15.09
N LEU A 195 -7.15 4.48 13.98
CA LEU A 195 -7.39 5.46 12.92
C LEU A 195 -8.27 6.62 13.39
N GLU A 196 -9.35 6.36 14.14
CA GLU A 196 -10.23 7.40 14.72
C GLU A 196 -9.43 8.36 15.60
N ASN A 197 -8.61 7.81 16.49
CA ASN A 197 -7.76 8.59 17.39
C ASN A 197 -6.69 9.38 16.62
N PHE A 198 -5.99 8.72 15.69
CA PHE A 198 -4.93 9.35 14.89
C PHE A 198 -5.45 10.48 14.01
N LEU A 199 -6.58 10.25 13.34
CA LEU A 199 -7.20 11.24 12.45
C LEU A 199 -8.02 12.29 13.21
N ASN A 200 -8.34 12.03 14.48
CA ASN A 200 -9.32 12.81 15.27
C ASN A 200 -10.67 12.90 14.53
N ARG A 201 -11.16 11.76 14.03
CA ARG A 201 -12.41 11.67 13.28
C ARG A 201 -13.14 10.37 13.62
N PRO A 202 -14.38 10.45 14.12
CA PRO A 202 -15.13 9.24 14.46
C PRO A 202 -15.54 8.45 13.21
N ARG A 203 -15.68 7.14 13.40
CA ARG A 203 -16.24 6.27 12.37
C ARG A 203 -17.68 6.67 12.01
N THR A 204 -18.07 6.32 10.82
CA THR A 204 -19.41 6.60 10.32
C THR A 204 -20.17 5.31 10.00
N ARG A 205 -21.47 5.41 9.75
CA ARG A 205 -22.26 4.26 9.23
C ARG A 205 -21.66 3.68 7.93
N ARG A 206 -20.95 4.51 7.16
CA ARG A 206 -20.28 4.06 5.93
C ARG A 206 -19.11 3.15 6.23
N THR A 207 -18.37 3.37 7.32
CA THR A 207 -17.28 2.50 7.78
C THR A 207 -17.77 1.06 7.95
N ASN A 208 -18.86 0.85 8.66
CA ASN A 208 -19.45 -0.49 8.86
C ASN A 208 -19.93 -1.13 7.55
N ARG A 209 -20.37 -0.32 6.58
CA ARG A 209 -20.73 -0.81 5.26
C ARG A 209 -19.48 -1.31 4.51
N VAL A 210 -18.39 -0.56 4.55
CA VAL A 210 -17.11 -0.94 3.90
C VAL A 210 -16.56 -2.22 4.52
N LEU A 211 -16.55 -2.34 5.85
CA LEU A 211 -16.11 -3.57 6.52
C LEU A 211 -16.87 -4.80 6.02
N ARG A 212 -18.19 -4.71 5.93
CA ARG A 212 -19.02 -5.81 5.40
C ARG A 212 -18.74 -6.09 3.93
N GLN A 213 -18.57 -5.06 3.10
CA GLN A 213 -18.21 -5.20 1.68
C GLN A 213 -16.87 -5.89 1.48
N GLN A 214 -15.92 -5.63 2.37
CA GLN A 214 -14.58 -6.22 2.34
C GLN A 214 -14.49 -7.56 3.11
N ASN A 215 -15.62 -8.09 3.56
CA ASN A 215 -15.69 -9.34 4.34
C ASN A 215 -14.81 -9.30 5.60
N LEU A 216 -14.90 -8.20 6.36
CA LEU A 216 -14.16 -8.01 7.61
C LEU A 216 -15.10 -8.14 8.82
N PRO A 217 -14.64 -8.77 9.94
CA PRO A 217 -13.37 -9.47 10.12
C PRO A 217 -13.28 -10.75 9.29
N ARG A 218 -12.08 -11.07 8.80
CA ARG A 218 -11.82 -12.33 8.10
C ARG A 218 -11.48 -13.44 9.09
N LYS A 219 -11.79 -14.68 8.72
CA LYS A 219 -11.33 -15.88 9.46
C LYS A 219 -9.89 -16.25 9.14
N GLN A 220 -9.43 -15.90 7.95
CA GLN A 220 -8.07 -16.14 7.44
C GLN A 220 -7.61 -14.89 6.68
N ILE A 221 -6.32 -14.60 6.72
CA ILE A 221 -5.71 -13.44 6.05
C ILE A 221 -5.94 -13.53 4.53
N SER A 222 -5.81 -14.72 3.98
CA SER A 222 -5.97 -15.01 2.55
C SER A 222 -7.42 -14.98 2.04
N ALA A 223 -8.42 -14.97 2.92
CA ALA A 223 -9.85 -15.06 2.56
C ALA A 223 -10.44 -13.73 2.02
N GLY A 224 -9.67 -12.96 1.26
CA GLY A 224 -10.14 -11.74 0.60
C GLY A 224 -10.99 -12.01 -0.63
N LYS A 225 -11.76 -11.01 -1.10
CA LYS A 225 -12.40 -11.07 -2.41
C LYS A 225 -11.32 -11.03 -3.48
N ALA A 226 -11.40 -11.95 -4.47
CA ALA A 226 -10.62 -11.80 -5.68
C ALA A 226 -11.04 -10.51 -6.39
N THR A 227 -10.09 -9.61 -6.65
CA THR A 227 -10.32 -8.47 -7.52
C THR A 227 -10.03 -8.89 -8.96
N SER A 228 -10.70 -8.28 -9.93
CA SER A 228 -10.55 -8.61 -11.35
C SER A 228 -9.13 -8.39 -11.90
N SER A 229 -8.32 -7.61 -11.19
CA SER A 229 -6.96 -7.26 -11.60
C SER A 229 -5.88 -8.19 -11.03
N PHE A 230 -6.16 -8.86 -9.91
CA PHE A 230 -5.27 -9.80 -9.25
C PHE A 230 -6.07 -11.03 -8.88
N SER A 231 -5.92 -12.10 -9.66
CA SER A 231 -6.54 -13.38 -9.36
C SER A 231 -5.86 -14.02 -8.14
N PHE A 232 -6.27 -13.63 -6.95
CA PHE A 232 -6.05 -14.48 -5.79
C PHE A 232 -6.94 -15.70 -5.96
N THR A 233 -6.37 -16.81 -6.36
CA THR A 233 -7.04 -18.09 -6.22
C THR A 233 -7.19 -18.32 -4.72
N SER A 234 -8.35 -17.99 -4.18
CA SER A 234 -8.75 -18.40 -2.85
C SER A 234 -8.97 -19.93 -2.93
N ASN A 235 -7.93 -20.70 -2.68
CA ASN A 235 -8.09 -22.11 -2.38
C ASN A 235 -8.81 -22.20 -1.04
N SER A 236 -10.11 -22.33 -1.10
CA SER A 236 -11.05 -22.27 0.02
C SER A 236 -10.96 -23.46 0.98
N ALA A 237 -9.99 -24.35 0.83
CA ALA A 237 -9.90 -25.60 1.60
C ALA A 237 -8.58 -25.80 2.36
N SER A 238 -7.49 -25.11 2.02
CA SER A 238 -6.23 -25.24 2.75
C SER A 238 -6.21 -24.35 3.99
N SER A 239 -5.66 -24.83 5.09
CA SER A 239 -5.41 -24.00 6.25
C SER A 239 -4.41 -22.90 5.89
N GLU A 240 -4.45 -21.76 6.58
CA GLU A 240 -3.49 -20.67 6.38
C GLU A 240 -2.04 -21.16 6.53
N HIS A 241 -1.82 -22.07 7.46
CA HIS A 241 -0.55 -22.74 7.69
C HIS A 241 -0.06 -23.55 6.47
N GLU A 242 -0.94 -24.32 5.81
CA GLU A 242 -0.57 -25.06 4.60
C GLU A 242 -0.22 -24.12 3.45
N THR A 243 -0.97 -23.04 3.31
CA THR A 243 -0.67 -22.01 2.30
C THR A 243 0.68 -21.35 2.57
N TYR A 244 0.98 -21.02 3.82
CA TYR A 244 2.24 -20.45 4.24
C TYR A 244 3.42 -21.41 3.96
N LYS A 245 3.31 -22.67 4.40
CA LYS A 245 4.33 -23.71 4.14
C LYS A 245 4.59 -23.92 2.66
N LYS A 246 3.53 -23.92 1.85
CA LYS A 246 3.66 -24.07 0.39
C LYS A 246 4.45 -22.91 -0.21
N VAL A 247 4.10 -21.67 0.14
CA VAL A 247 4.81 -20.47 -0.36
C VAL A 247 6.26 -20.49 0.11
N PHE A 248 6.51 -20.84 1.36
CA PHE A 248 7.87 -20.89 1.90
C PHE A 248 8.73 -21.94 1.20
N LYS A 249 8.15 -23.09 0.89
CA LYS A 249 8.82 -24.11 0.09
C LYS A 249 9.12 -23.65 -1.34
N GLU A 250 8.16 -22.97 -1.99
CA GLU A 250 8.40 -22.36 -3.31
C GLU A 250 9.57 -21.36 -3.29
N ILE A 251 9.70 -20.59 -2.20
CA ILE A 251 10.81 -19.65 -1.98
C ILE A 251 12.14 -20.40 -1.87
N GLU A 252 12.21 -21.44 -1.02
CA GLU A 252 13.42 -22.23 -0.79
C GLU A 252 13.87 -22.99 -2.05
N ASP A 253 12.92 -23.60 -2.77
CA ASP A 253 13.21 -24.38 -3.97
C ASP A 253 13.60 -23.51 -5.18
N GLY A 254 13.12 -22.28 -5.24
CA GLY A 254 13.28 -21.39 -6.40
C GLY A 254 14.27 -20.23 -6.24
N GLY A 255 14.66 -19.91 -5.01
CA GLY A 255 15.56 -18.79 -4.71
C GLY A 255 17.01 -19.23 -4.52
N SER A 256 17.94 -18.35 -4.82
CA SER A 256 19.34 -18.52 -4.43
C SER A 256 19.50 -18.45 -2.91
N LEU A 257 20.51 -19.11 -2.36
CA LEU A 257 20.77 -19.13 -0.91
C LEU A 257 20.92 -17.70 -0.34
N SER A 258 21.56 -16.81 -1.08
CA SER A 258 21.73 -15.41 -0.67
C SER A 258 20.41 -14.68 -0.58
N ALA A 259 19.58 -14.75 -1.62
CA ALA A 259 18.27 -14.07 -1.68
C ALA A 259 17.29 -14.62 -0.62
N VAL A 260 17.29 -15.94 -0.42
CA VAL A 260 16.47 -16.60 0.62
C VAL A 260 16.90 -16.16 2.02
N ASN A 261 18.20 -16.03 2.30
CA ASN A 261 18.69 -15.59 3.61
C ASN A 261 18.35 -14.11 3.86
N GLU A 262 18.49 -13.23 2.86
CA GLU A 262 18.11 -11.83 2.97
C GLU A 262 16.58 -11.70 3.22
N PHE A 263 15.78 -12.46 2.49
CA PHE A 263 14.34 -12.51 2.68
C PHE A 263 13.93 -13.02 4.09
N ARG A 264 14.57 -14.08 4.59
CA ARG A 264 14.34 -14.58 5.97
C ARG A 264 14.68 -13.51 7.02
N SER A 265 15.75 -12.73 6.81
CA SER A 265 16.08 -11.62 7.70
C SER A 265 14.97 -10.58 7.73
N ALA A 266 14.37 -10.26 6.57
CA ALA A 266 13.24 -9.34 6.50
C ALA A 266 11.98 -9.90 7.18
N VAL A 267 11.70 -11.20 7.03
CA VAL A 267 10.61 -11.88 7.74
C VAL A 267 10.81 -11.77 9.27
N ASN A 268 12.00 -12.06 9.75
CA ASN A 268 12.32 -11.98 11.17
C ASN A 268 12.18 -10.53 11.70
N ALA A 269 12.66 -9.54 10.95
CA ALA A 269 12.52 -8.12 11.33
C ALA A 269 11.05 -7.69 11.38
N TYR A 270 10.22 -8.18 10.45
CA TYR A 270 8.78 -7.95 10.48
C TYR A 270 8.14 -8.54 11.74
N ASN A 271 8.40 -9.82 12.01
CA ASN A 271 7.80 -10.56 13.11
C ASN A 271 8.14 -9.98 14.49
N LEU A 272 9.34 -9.44 14.66
CA LEU A 272 9.75 -8.75 15.88
C LEU A 272 8.94 -7.47 16.13
N ARG A 273 8.52 -6.76 15.08
CA ARG A 273 7.82 -5.49 15.19
C ARG A 273 6.31 -5.63 15.19
N TRP A 274 5.79 -6.54 14.38
CA TRP A 274 4.36 -6.75 14.17
C TRP A 274 3.99 -8.22 14.38
N PRO A 275 4.08 -8.71 15.62
CA PRO A 275 3.77 -10.09 15.91
C PRO A 275 2.33 -10.42 15.51
N SER A 276 2.17 -11.53 14.80
CA SER A 276 0.88 -12.04 14.34
C SER A 276 0.77 -13.52 14.64
N GLN A 277 -0.39 -14.11 14.38
CA GLN A 277 -0.57 -15.57 14.51
C GLN A 277 0.38 -16.37 13.59
N LEU A 278 0.96 -15.75 12.57
CA LEU A 278 1.92 -16.39 11.67
C LEU A 278 3.23 -16.72 12.37
N ASN A 279 3.62 -15.98 13.40
CA ASN A 279 4.84 -16.26 14.18
C ASN A 279 4.80 -17.63 14.87
N GLU A 280 3.61 -18.20 15.08
CA GLU A 280 3.46 -19.53 15.64
C GLU A 280 3.84 -20.62 14.63
N PHE A 281 3.76 -20.31 13.32
CA PHE A 281 4.06 -21.26 12.24
C PHE A 281 5.55 -21.35 11.90
N GLU A 282 6.36 -20.38 12.29
CA GLU A 282 7.81 -20.34 12.03
C GLU A 282 8.63 -21.15 13.04
N LYS A 283 8.01 -21.65 14.10
CA LYS A 283 8.70 -22.42 15.15
C LYS A 283 8.89 -23.90 14.80
N TYR A 284 8.50 -24.30 13.63
CA TYR A 284 8.59 -25.67 13.12
C TYR A 284 9.21 -25.70 11.71
#